data_c342c9ed574ed32be38b7261dd383136
#
_entry.id   c342c9ed574ed32be38b7261dd383136
#
_cell.length_a   1.000
_cell.length_b   1.000
_cell.length_c   1.000
_cell.angle_alpha   90.00
_cell.angle_beta   90.00
_cell.angle_gamma   90.00
#
_symmetry.space_group_name_H-M   'P 1'
#
loop_
_entity.id
_entity.type
_entity.pdbx_description
1 polymer ?
#
loop_
_entity_poly.entity_id
_entity_poly.type
_entity_poly.pdbx_seq_one_letter_code
_entity_poly.pdbx_strand_id
1 'polypeptide(L)'
;YWNEDEKQLYAFRVPEHYERLLRSAKIMYMESPYTVEEYCKITRDLLAKNNYKEDAYMRPTLYKSAQKVGPGLYDNPDSFLIISNKMGDYIDTSKGLKVCVSSWRRNSDNAIPPRAKVAGGYANAALIKTDAHYAGFDDAIVLDEAGQVTEGSAMNLFLVQNGKLVTTMKTDNILIGITRNTIIELAKDVMGLEVEERAIDRTELYISDEAFYCGTGAQVSPIVCIDNRQ
;
A
#
# COMPACT_ATOMS: atom_id res chain seq x y z
N TYR A 1 -11.17 10.71 -5.57
CA TYR A 1 -12.20 10.25 -6.49
C TYR A 1 -13.11 11.39 -6.90
N TRP A 2 -13.64 11.32 -8.10
CA TRP A 2 -14.59 12.26 -8.65
C TRP A 2 -16.03 11.82 -8.36
N ASN A 3 -16.82 12.70 -7.78
CA ASN A 3 -18.27 12.49 -7.63
C ASN A 3 -18.99 13.21 -8.76
N GLU A 4 -19.60 12.45 -9.66
CA GLU A 4 -20.25 12.99 -10.87
C GLU A 4 -21.53 13.76 -10.53
N ASP A 5 -22.27 13.34 -9.52
CA ASP A 5 -23.53 14.00 -9.13
C ASP A 5 -23.27 15.35 -8.47
N GLU A 6 -22.27 15.44 -7.63
CA GLU A 6 -21.89 16.66 -6.92
C GLU A 6 -20.92 17.55 -7.71
N LYS A 7 -20.38 17.04 -8.84
CA LYS A 7 -19.32 17.70 -9.64
C LYS A 7 -18.12 18.10 -8.77
N GLN A 8 -17.75 17.24 -7.85
CA GLN A 8 -16.75 17.50 -6.83
C GLN A 8 -15.68 16.39 -6.78
N LEU A 9 -14.42 16.82 -6.71
CA LEU A 9 -13.30 15.91 -6.45
C LEU A 9 -13.06 15.79 -4.93
N TYR A 10 -13.02 14.57 -4.42
CA TYR A 10 -12.76 14.25 -3.02
C TYR A 10 -11.38 13.60 -2.83
N ALA A 11 -10.64 14.05 -1.85
CA ALA A 11 -9.38 13.46 -1.45
C ALA A 11 -9.53 12.75 -0.09
N PHE A 12 -9.25 11.44 -0.05
CA PHE A 12 -9.54 10.61 1.09
C PHE A 12 -8.33 10.49 2.03
N ARG A 13 -8.53 10.79 3.32
CA ARG A 13 -7.55 10.60 4.42
C ARG A 13 -6.17 11.21 4.13
N VAL A 14 -6.14 12.39 3.52
CA VAL A 14 -4.90 13.09 3.14
C VAL A 14 -3.98 13.33 4.34
N PRO A 15 -4.48 13.77 5.51
CA PRO A 15 -3.63 13.97 6.69
C PRO A 15 -2.86 12.71 7.08
N GLU A 16 -3.51 11.55 7.15
CA GLU A 16 -2.89 10.28 7.53
C GLU A 16 -1.82 9.83 6.52
N HIS A 17 -2.01 10.14 5.23
CA HIS A 17 -0.98 9.90 4.22
C HIS A 17 0.27 10.76 4.50
N TYR A 18 0.12 12.02 4.87
CA TYR A 18 1.25 12.89 5.20
C TYR A 18 1.88 12.55 6.54
N GLU A 19 1.13 12.19 7.55
CA GLU A 19 1.68 11.66 8.79
C GLU A 19 2.56 10.42 8.55
N ARG A 20 2.12 9.50 7.68
CA ARG A 20 2.92 8.35 7.29
C ARG A 20 4.17 8.76 6.50
N LEU A 21 4.06 9.75 5.61
CA LEU A 21 5.21 10.32 4.89
C LEU A 21 6.25 10.85 5.88
N LEU A 22 5.84 11.64 6.89
CA LEU A 22 6.74 12.19 7.91
C LEU A 22 7.36 11.10 8.78
N ARG A 23 6.61 10.06 9.14
CA ARG A 23 7.17 8.89 9.84
C ARG A 23 8.21 8.15 8.98
N SER A 24 7.95 7.99 7.68
CA SER A 24 8.92 7.41 6.74
C SER A 24 10.16 8.29 6.60
N ALA A 25 9.98 9.60 6.52
CA ALA A 25 11.07 10.58 6.46
C ALA A 25 11.98 10.48 7.69
N LYS A 26 11.40 10.39 8.90
CA LYS A 26 12.16 10.24 10.14
C LYS A 26 13.03 8.97 10.14
N ILE A 27 12.52 7.84 9.64
CA ILE A 27 13.29 6.60 9.52
C ILE A 27 14.47 6.79 8.54
N MET A 28 14.28 7.60 7.50
CA MET A 28 15.26 7.83 6.43
C MET A 28 16.16 9.05 6.66
N TYR A 29 16.24 9.55 7.90
CA TYR A 29 17.02 10.75 8.22
C TYR A 29 16.71 11.94 7.30
N MET A 30 15.42 12.16 7.01
CA MET A 30 14.94 13.25 6.19
C MET A 30 14.19 14.27 7.05
N GLU A 31 14.43 15.55 6.78
CA GLU A 31 13.68 16.65 7.36
C GLU A 31 12.60 17.13 6.40
N SER A 32 11.41 17.32 6.92
CA SER A 32 10.30 17.82 6.12
C SER A 32 10.30 19.36 6.11
N PRO A 33 10.17 19.98 4.93
CA PRO A 33 10.06 21.45 4.84
C PRO A 33 8.67 21.97 5.24
N TYR A 34 7.66 21.08 5.40
CA TYR A 34 6.27 21.46 5.66
C TYR A 34 5.64 20.60 6.76
N THR A 35 4.65 21.18 7.43
CA THR A 35 3.74 20.47 8.34
C THR A 35 2.69 19.66 7.57
N VAL A 36 1.95 18.77 8.27
CA VAL A 36 0.84 18.01 7.68
C VAL A 36 -0.23 18.95 7.09
N GLU A 37 -0.57 20.02 7.80
CA GLU A 37 -1.57 21.00 7.39
C GLU A 37 -1.15 21.75 6.11
N GLU A 38 0.12 22.12 6.03
CA GLU A 38 0.69 22.77 4.84
C GLU A 38 0.68 21.82 3.64
N TYR A 39 1.06 20.56 3.81
CA TYR A 39 0.97 19.54 2.77
C TYR A 39 -0.46 19.32 2.29
N CYS A 40 -1.43 19.27 3.19
CA CYS A 40 -2.84 19.16 2.84
C CYS A 40 -3.32 20.37 2.04
N LYS A 41 -2.86 21.58 2.40
CA LYS A 41 -3.16 22.79 1.63
C LYS A 41 -2.54 22.74 0.24
N ILE A 42 -1.25 22.41 0.12
CA ILE A 42 -0.53 22.29 -1.16
C ILE A 42 -1.25 21.27 -2.07
N THR A 43 -1.69 20.14 -1.51
CA THR A 43 -2.43 19.11 -2.24
C THR A 43 -3.75 19.66 -2.80
N ARG A 44 -4.55 20.34 -1.98
CA ARG A 44 -5.82 20.95 -2.42
C ARG A 44 -5.59 22.00 -3.51
N ASP A 45 -4.62 22.86 -3.32
CA ASP A 45 -4.29 23.93 -4.27
C ASP A 45 -3.85 23.34 -5.63
N LEU A 46 -3.05 22.26 -5.60
CA LEU A 46 -2.61 21.56 -6.81
C LEU A 46 -3.77 20.88 -7.53
N LEU A 47 -4.66 20.20 -6.82
CA LEU A 47 -5.85 19.56 -7.40
C LEU A 47 -6.81 20.60 -7.98
N ALA A 48 -7.04 21.71 -7.27
CA ALA A 48 -7.86 22.82 -7.76
C ALA A 48 -7.30 23.42 -9.06
N LYS A 49 -5.96 23.58 -9.13
CA LYS A 49 -5.28 24.12 -10.32
C LYS A 49 -5.38 23.20 -11.53
N ASN A 50 -5.30 21.87 -11.32
CA ASN A 50 -5.43 20.88 -12.39
C ASN A 50 -6.88 20.68 -12.85
N ASN A 51 -7.86 21.02 -12.00
CA ASN A 51 -9.30 20.98 -12.31
C ASN A 51 -9.75 19.64 -12.91
N TYR A 52 -9.30 18.53 -12.33
CA TYR A 52 -9.70 17.19 -12.75
C TYR A 52 -11.22 17.01 -12.61
N LYS A 53 -11.84 16.35 -13.62
CA LYS A 53 -13.25 15.94 -13.67
C LYS A 53 -13.37 14.41 -13.72
N GLU A 54 -12.42 13.73 -13.17
CA GLU A 54 -12.28 12.27 -13.11
C GLU A 54 -11.35 11.92 -11.97
N ASP A 55 -11.22 10.65 -11.65
CA ASP A 55 -10.33 10.18 -10.59
C ASP A 55 -8.88 10.59 -10.85
N ALA A 56 -8.22 11.05 -9.81
CA ALA A 56 -6.85 11.53 -9.87
C ALA A 56 -5.96 10.86 -8.83
N TYR A 57 -4.77 10.51 -9.24
CA TYR A 57 -3.74 9.96 -8.37
C TYR A 57 -2.75 11.04 -7.96
N MET A 58 -2.42 11.07 -6.67
CA MET A 58 -1.45 11.98 -6.10
C MET A 58 -0.26 11.20 -5.56
N ARG A 59 0.95 11.60 -5.95
CA ARG A 59 2.20 11.02 -5.44
C ARG A 59 3.10 12.10 -4.83
N PRO A 60 2.94 12.40 -3.54
CA PRO A 60 3.90 13.22 -2.81
C PRO A 60 5.18 12.43 -2.57
N THR A 61 6.32 13.07 -2.74
CA THR A 61 7.65 12.46 -2.59
C THR A 61 8.61 13.41 -1.91
N LEU A 62 9.19 13.00 -0.79
CA LEU A 62 10.39 13.58 -0.21
C LEU A 62 11.60 12.85 -0.76
N TYR A 63 12.67 13.58 -1.07
CA TYR A 63 13.89 12.99 -1.63
C TYR A 63 15.13 13.76 -1.22
N LYS A 64 16.27 13.08 -1.19
CA LYS A 64 17.59 13.69 -1.01
C LYS A 64 18.02 14.36 -2.32
N SER A 65 18.34 15.65 -2.30
CA SER A 65 18.50 16.47 -3.51
C SER A 65 19.93 16.92 -3.80
N ALA A 66 20.93 16.51 -3.00
CA ALA A 66 22.31 16.84 -3.29
C ALA A 66 22.79 16.17 -4.59
N GLN A 67 23.56 16.91 -5.37
CA GLN A 67 24.26 16.40 -6.57
C GLN A 67 25.60 15.77 -6.14
N LYS A 68 25.54 14.67 -5.40
CA LYS A 68 26.73 13.93 -4.93
C LYS A 68 26.55 12.43 -5.12
N VAL A 69 27.66 11.73 -5.28
CA VAL A 69 27.70 10.27 -5.34
C VAL A 69 27.98 9.71 -3.95
N GLY A 70 27.28 8.65 -3.57
CA GLY A 70 27.48 7.92 -2.31
C GLY A 70 26.15 7.58 -1.62
N PRO A 71 26.15 6.56 -0.74
CA PRO A 71 24.92 6.08 -0.08
C PRO A 71 24.55 6.88 1.18
N GLY A 72 25.37 7.82 1.64
CA GLY A 72 25.15 8.54 2.89
C GLY A 72 23.92 9.46 2.82
N LEU A 73 23.05 9.37 3.84
CA LEU A 73 21.86 10.22 3.98
C LEU A 73 22.16 11.55 4.68
N TYR A 74 23.32 11.67 5.32
CA TYR A 74 23.80 12.87 6.02
C TYR A 74 24.35 13.91 5.03
N ASP A 75 24.41 15.18 5.44
CA ASP A 75 24.91 16.30 4.63
C ASP A 75 24.30 16.33 3.21
N ASN A 76 23.03 16.08 3.14
CA ASN A 76 22.28 15.93 1.88
C ASN A 76 20.92 16.61 2.06
N PRO A 77 20.70 17.79 1.47
CA PRO A 77 19.46 18.52 1.64
C PRO A 77 18.25 17.73 1.16
N ASP A 78 17.13 17.96 1.81
CA ASP A 78 15.85 17.34 1.47
C ASP A 78 15.02 18.26 0.59
N SER A 79 14.30 17.67 -0.33
CA SER A 79 13.38 18.37 -1.22
C SER A 79 12.07 17.60 -1.36
N PHE A 80 11.03 18.30 -1.80
CA PHE A 80 9.70 17.75 -1.93
C PHE A 80 9.10 18.05 -3.30
N LEU A 81 8.36 17.09 -3.84
CA LEU A 81 7.55 17.25 -5.04
C LEU A 81 6.24 16.48 -4.91
N ILE A 82 5.22 16.93 -5.64
CA ILE A 82 3.97 16.18 -5.84
C ILE A 82 3.75 16.01 -7.32
N ILE A 83 3.54 14.77 -7.74
CA ILE A 83 3.06 14.44 -9.09
C ILE A 83 1.57 14.14 -8.98
N SER A 84 0.77 14.70 -9.88
CA SER A 84 -0.65 14.36 -10.03
C SER A 84 -0.95 14.00 -11.47
N ASN A 85 -1.76 12.97 -11.66
CA ASN A 85 -2.24 12.54 -12.97
C ASN A 85 -3.62 11.92 -12.84
N LYS A 86 -4.34 11.89 -13.96
CA LYS A 86 -5.58 11.13 -14.08
C LYS A 86 -5.28 9.65 -13.88
N MET A 87 -6.15 8.95 -13.18
CA MET A 87 -5.99 7.54 -12.93
C MET A 87 -7.37 6.90 -12.83
N GLY A 88 -7.69 6.07 -13.82
CA GLY A 88 -8.82 5.15 -13.75
C GLY A 88 -8.47 3.90 -12.92
N ASP A 89 -9.24 2.84 -13.08
CA ASP A 89 -9.03 1.59 -12.36
C ASP A 89 -7.63 1.02 -12.64
N TYR A 90 -6.83 0.92 -11.59
CA TYR A 90 -5.48 0.36 -11.65
C TYR A 90 -5.49 -1.17 -11.79
N ILE A 91 -6.52 -1.81 -11.25
CA ILE A 91 -6.75 -3.25 -11.29
C ILE A 91 -8.20 -3.47 -11.74
N ASP A 92 -8.41 -4.37 -12.70
CA ASP A 92 -9.75 -4.84 -13.05
C ASP A 92 -10.26 -5.76 -11.93
N THR A 93 -11.05 -5.20 -11.03
CA THR A 93 -11.62 -5.94 -9.90
C THR A 93 -12.84 -6.80 -10.27
N SER A 94 -13.36 -6.67 -11.49
CA SER A 94 -14.58 -7.36 -11.92
C SER A 94 -14.44 -8.87 -12.04
N LYS A 95 -13.22 -9.36 -12.31
CA LYS A 95 -12.92 -10.79 -12.51
C LYS A 95 -12.27 -11.44 -11.29
N GLY A 96 -11.88 -10.66 -10.30
CA GLY A 96 -11.02 -11.11 -9.21
C GLY A 96 -9.60 -11.49 -9.68
N LEU A 97 -8.67 -11.57 -8.73
CA LEU A 97 -7.25 -11.80 -9.00
C LEU A 97 -6.88 -13.27 -8.83
N LYS A 98 -6.02 -13.77 -9.74
CA LYS A 98 -5.30 -15.02 -9.56
C LYS A 98 -3.91 -14.71 -9.06
N VAL A 99 -3.54 -15.23 -7.91
CA VAL A 99 -2.27 -14.93 -7.27
C VAL A 99 -1.49 -16.20 -6.95
N CYS A 100 -0.18 -16.09 -6.85
CA CYS A 100 0.69 -17.17 -6.37
C CYS A 100 1.39 -16.76 -5.06
N VAL A 101 1.95 -17.71 -4.34
CA VAL A 101 2.90 -17.42 -3.28
C VAL A 101 4.28 -17.24 -3.89
N SER A 102 4.89 -16.07 -3.68
CA SER A 102 6.18 -15.70 -4.25
C SER A 102 7.33 -16.57 -3.72
N SER A 103 8.31 -16.85 -4.57
CA SER A 103 9.61 -17.38 -4.15
C SER A 103 10.48 -16.34 -3.45
N TRP A 104 10.31 -15.05 -3.78
CA TRP A 104 10.96 -13.95 -3.10
C TRP A 104 10.40 -13.77 -1.68
N ARG A 105 11.27 -13.33 -0.76
CA ARG A 105 10.86 -12.97 0.59
C ARG A 105 10.67 -11.47 0.73
N ARG A 106 9.80 -11.06 1.64
CA ARG A 106 9.61 -9.65 1.97
C ARG A 106 10.85 -9.08 2.62
N ASN A 107 11.21 -7.84 2.29
CA ASN A 107 12.27 -7.13 2.99
C ASN A 107 12.01 -7.14 4.51
N SER A 108 12.99 -7.54 5.29
CA SER A 108 12.90 -7.46 6.75
C SER A 108 13.03 -6.01 7.24
N ASP A 109 12.48 -5.72 8.41
CA ASP A 109 12.53 -4.38 9.02
C ASP A 109 13.99 -3.92 9.28
N ASN A 110 14.91 -4.87 9.52
CA ASN A 110 16.34 -4.60 9.72
C ASN A 110 17.17 -4.50 8.41
N ALA A 111 16.54 -4.63 7.24
CA ALA A 111 17.20 -4.45 5.94
C ALA A 111 16.68 -3.18 5.24
N ILE A 112 15.48 -3.26 4.68
CA ILE A 112 14.75 -2.11 4.12
C ILE A 112 13.41 -2.06 4.83
N PRO A 113 13.22 -1.16 5.84
CA PRO A 113 12.05 -1.19 6.72
C PRO A 113 10.73 -1.00 5.96
N PRO A 114 9.84 -2.01 5.90
CA PRO A 114 8.60 -1.94 5.12
C PRO A 114 7.63 -0.87 5.63
N ARG A 115 7.71 -0.53 6.92
CA ARG A 115 6.90 0.56 7.50
C ARG A 115 7.28 1.95 7.00
N ALA A 116 8.46 2.11 6.41
CA ALA A 116 8.84 3.31 5.65
C ALA A 116 8.49 3.08 4.17
N LYS A 117 7.62 3.94 3.60
CA LYS A 117 7.23 3.85 2.19
C LYS A 117 8.32 4.44 1.29
N VAL A 118 9.45 3.73 1.16
CA VAL A 118 10.64 4.18 0.41
C VAL A 118 10.70 3.57 -0.99
N ALA A 119 11.20 4.34 -1.95
CA ALA A 119 11.32 3.89 -3.34
C ALA A 119 12.23 2.66 -3.50
N GLY A 120 13.32 2.56 -2.72
CA GLY A 120 14.22 1.41 -2.76
C GLY A 120 13.56 0.08 -2.40
N GLY A 121 12.55 0.07 -1.53
CA GLY A 121 11.76 -1.12 -1.19
C GLY A 121 10.97 -1.69 -2.37
N TYR A 122 10.67 -0.88 -3.38
CA TYR A 122 9.94 -1.30 -4.58
C TYR A 122 10.76 -2.16 -5.54
N ALA A 123 12.08 -2.26 -5.38
CA ALA A 123 12.88 -3.24 -6.13
C ALA A 123 12.39 -4.67 -5.82
N ASN A 124 12.18 -4.98 -4.54
CA ASN A 124 11.60 -6.27 -4.11
C ASN A 124 10.19 -6.48 -4.70
N ALA A 125 9.31 -5.46 -4.59
CA ALA A 125 7.96 -5.54 -5.14
C ALA A 125 7.95 -5.74 -6.68
N ALA A 126 8.87 -5.11 -7.40
CA ALA A 126 8.99 -5.24 -8.85
C ALA A 126 9.39 -6.67 -9.27
N LEU A 127 10.36 -7.28 -8.58
CA LEU A 127 10.75 -8.68 -8.83
C LEU A 127 9.59 -9.63 -8.57
N ILE A 128 8.91 -9.49 -7.42
CA ILE A 128 7.75 -10.30 -7.04
C ILE A 128 6.65 -10.22 -8.10
N LYS A 129 6.27 -8.99 -8.47
CA LYS A 129 5.19 -8.75 -9.45
C LYS A 129 5.55 -9.28 -10.83
N THR A 130 6.81 -9.10 -11.25
CA THR A 130 7.28 -9.52 -12.57
C THR A 130 7.31 -11.04 -12.70
N ASP A 131 7.83 -11.74 -11.69
CA ASP A 131 7.86 -13.22 -11.69
C ASP A 131 6.44 -13.80 -11.66
N ALA A 132 5.54 -13.23 -10.86
CA ALA A 132 4.13 -13.63 -10.86
C ALA A 132 3.50 -13.47 -12.25
N HIS A 133 3.74 -12.33 -12.91
CA HIS A 133 3.24 -12.06 -14.26
C HIS A 133 3.74 -13.09 -15.29
N TYR A 134 5.03 -13.38 -15.32
CA TYR A 134 5.59 -14.39 -16.23
C TYR A 134 5.14 -15.81 -15.91
N ALA A 135 4.75 -16.08 -14.67
CA ALA A 135 4.13 -17.35 -14.27
C ALA A 135 2.63 -17.41 -14.56
N GLY A 136 2.01 -16.38 -15.14
CA GLY A 136 0.60 -16.33 -15.52
C GLY A 136 -0.37 -15.93 -14.41
N PHE A 137 0.14 -15.27 -13.36
CA PHE A 137 -0.65 -14.73 -12.25
C PHE A 137 -0.73 -13.20 -12.30
N ASP A 138 -1.78 -12.65 -11.68
CA ASP A 138 -1.98 -11.20 -11.62
C ASP A 138 -1.09 -10.52 -10.58
N ASP A 139 -0.78 -11.21 -9.48
CA ASP A 139 0.10 -10.74 -8.41
C ASP A 139 0.61 -11.91 -7.56
N ALA A 140 1.36 -11.63 -6.49
CA ALA A 140 1.80 -12.66 -5.56
C ALA A 140 1.63 -12.24 -4.10
N ILE A 141 1.33 -13.24 -3.25
CA ILE A 141 1.40 -13.16 -1.79
C ILE A 141 2.85 -13.41 -1.39
N VAL A 142 3.38 -12.59 -0.50
CA VAL A 142 4.77 -12.62 -0.08
C VAL A 142 4.88 -13.13 1.35
N LEU A 143 5.85 -14.02 1.57
CA LEU A 143 6.19 -14.51 2.90
C LEU A 143 7.42 -13.78 3.45
N ASP A 144 7.56 -13.74 4.75
CA ASP A 144 8.80 -13.33 5.40
C ASP A 144 9.84 -14.47 5.43
N GLU A 145 10.98 -14.25 6.07
CA GLU A 145 12.05 -15.25 6.22
C GLU A 145 11.63 -16.46 7.08
N ALA A 146 10.69 -16.28 7.99
CA ALA A 146 10.15 -17.36 8.83
C ALA A 146 9.07 -18.20 8.10
N GLY A 147 8.64 -17.76 6.89
CA GLY A 147 7.59 -18.41 6.11
C GLY A 147 6.18 -17.95 6.46
N GLN A 148 6.02 -16.93 7.28
CA GLN A 148 4.73 -16.32 7.60
C GLN A 148 4.27 -15.39 6.48
N VAL A 149 2.97 -15.32 6.28
CA VAL A 149 2.35 -14.41 5.30
C VAL A 149 2.56 -12.96 5.71
N THR A 150 2.93 -12.11 4.77
CA THR A 150 3.07 -10.67 5.00
C THR A 150 1.99 -9.87 4.27
N GLU A 151 2.19 -9.58 3.02
CA GLU A 151 1.27 -8.80 2.18
C GLU A 151 1.43 -9.21 0.70
N GLY A 152 0.73 -8.57 -0.22
CA GLY A 152 0.97 -8.70 -1.66
C GLY A 152 2.25 -7.98 -2.10
N SER A 153 2.52 -7.94 -3.40
CA SER A 153 3.70 -7.25 -3.92
C SER A 153 3.77 -5.77 -3.48
N ALA A 154 2.62 -5.07 -3.49
CA ALA A 154 2.49 -3.66 -3.09
C ALA A 154 1.11 -3.35 -2.47
N MET A 155 0.45 -4.31 -1.87
CA MET A 155 -0.93 -4.25 -1.34
C MET A 155 -1.01 -5.04 -0.04
N ASN A 156 -1.83 -4.60 0.92
CA ASN A 156 -2.09 -5.39 2.12
C ASN A 156 -3.08 -6.53 1.81
N LEU A 157 -2.99 -7.61 2.59
CA LEU A 157 -3.81 -8.81 2.46
C LEU A 157 -4.80 -8.93 3.62
N PHE A 158 -6.00 -9.35 3.28
CA PHE A 158 -7.03 -9.81 4.22
C PHE A 158 -7.54 -11.17 3.83
N LEU A 159 -7.90 -11.96 4.83
CA LEU A 159 -8.63 -13.23 4.70
C LEU A 159 -9.96 -13.12 5.46
N VAL A 160 -10.95 -13.87 5.03
CA VAL A 160 -12.13 -14.17 5.82
C VAL A 160 -12.03 -15.62 6.27
N GLN A 161 -12.17 -15.87 7.55
CA GLN A 161 -12.14 -17.21 8.14
C GLN A 161 -13.20 -17.32 9.25
N ASN A 162 -14.11 -18.27 9.12
CA ASN A 162 -15.16 -18.52 10.10
C ASN A 162 -15.96 -17.24 10.46
N GLY A 163 -16.25 -16.41 9.46
CA GLY A 163 -16.98 -15.15 9.64
C GLY A 163 -16.18 -14.01 10.27
N LYS A 164 -14.88 -14.17 10.49
CA LYS A 164 -13.99 -13.12 11.00
C LYS A 164 -13.10 -12.58 9.88
N LEU A 165 -12.77 -11.31 9.98
CA LEU A 165 -11.78 -10.68 9.10
C LEU A 165 -10.39 -10.82 9.73
N VAL A 166 -9.47 -11.45 9.02
CA VAL A 166 -8.10 -11.72 9.47
C VAL A 166 -7.10 -10.96 8.61
N THR A 167 -6.11 -10.33 9.21
CA THR A 167 -5.01 -9.67 8.50
C THR A 167 -3.71 -9.80 9.30
N THR A 168 -2.58 -9.62 8.63
CA THR A 168 -1.26 -9.71 9.23
C THR A 168 -0.99 -8.60 10.25
N MET A 169 -0.16 -8.87 11.24
CA MET A 169 0.21 -7.89 12.28
C MET A 169 1.04 -6.74 11.67
N LYS A 170 1.01 -5.61 12.34
CA LYS A 170 1.84 -4.44 12.00
C LYS A 170 3.35 -4.72 12.12
N THR A 171 3.74 -5.83 12.74
CA THR A 171 5.12 -6.29 12.92
C THR A 171 5.58 -7.30 11.87
N ASP A 172 4.70 -7.75 10.98
CA ASP A 172 4.97 -8.81 10.01
C ASP A 172 5.62 -8.30 8.71
N ASN A 173 6.52 -7.35 8.82
CA ASN A 173 7.25 -6.78 7.68
C ASN A 173 6.33 -6.21 6.60
N ILE A 174 5.25 -5.55 6.98
CA ILE A 174 4.27 -4.92 6.08
C ILE A 174 4.35 -3.40 6.10
N LEU A 175 3.86 -2.77 5.03
CA LEU A 175 3.48 -1.37 5.08
C LEU A 175 2.14 -1.24 5.82
N ILE A 176 2.07 -0.36 6.82
CA ILE A 176 0.81 -0.04 7.50
C ILE A 176 -0.03 0.84 6.56
N GLY A 177 -0.90 0.19 5.79
CA GLY A 177 -1.71 0.85 4.75
C GLY A 177 -2.82 1.71 5.34
N ILE A 178 -3.09 2.88 4.73
CA ILE A 178 -4.23 3.73 5.12
C ILE A 178 -5.54 3.00 4.76
N THR A 179 -5.63 2.41 3.58
CA THR A 179 -6.78 1.58 3.18
C THR A 179 -6.96 0.39 4.11
N ARG A 180 -5.87 -0.30 4.50
CA ARG A 180 -5.93 -1.38 5.50
C ARG A 180 -6.57 -0.93 6.81
N ASN A 181 -6.11 0.19 7.37
CA ASN A 181 -6.68 0.71 8.62
C ASN A 181 -8.15 1.11 8.45
N THR A 182 -8.51 1.71 7.32
CA THR A 182 -9.91 2.05 7.00
C THR A 182 -10.80 0.81 6.96
N ILE A 183 -10.35 -0.29 6.33
CA ILE A 183 -11.10 -1.55 6.28
C ILE A 183 -11.31 -2.12 7.68
N ILE A 184 -10.28 -2.08 8.53
CA ILE A 184 -10.40 -2.53 9.93
C ILE A 184 -11.42 -1.69 10.70
N GLU A 185 -11.38 -0.37 10.56
CA GLU A 185 -12.33 0.55 11.17
C GLU A 185 -13.77 0.26 10.68
N LEU A 186 -13.99 0.19 9.38
CA LEU A 186 -15.30 -0.09 8.79
C LEU A 186 -15.84 -1.47 9.19
N ALA A 187 -14.99 -2.50 9.19
CA ALA A 187 -15.38 -3.84 9.60
C ALA A 187 -15.88 -3.87 11.06
N LYS A 188 -15.14 -3.23 11.95
CA LYS A 188 -15.49 -3.18 13.39
C LYS A 188 -16.69 -2.26 13.67
N ASP A 189 -16.60 -1.02 13.20
CA ASP A 189 -17.48 0.06 13.68
C ASP A 189 -18.79 0.15 12.88
N VAL A 190 -18.80 -0.29 11.63
CA VAL A 190 -19.96 -0.22 10.74
C VAL A 190 -20.58 -1.58 10.50
N MET A 191 -19.76 -2.62 10.26
CA MET A 191 -20.25 -3.95 9.91
C MET A 191 -20.39 -4.86 11.13
N GLY A 192 -19.83 -4.49 12.30
CA GLY A 192 -19.85 -5.31 13.51
C GLY A 192 -19.08 -6.63 13.40
N LEU A 193 -18.10 -6.70 12.47
CA LEU A 193 -17.29 -7.90 12.27
C LEU A 193 -16.13 -7.95 13.28
N GLU A 194 -15.83 -9.16 13.74
CA GLU A 194 -14.60 -9.40 14.49
C GLU A 194 -13.40 -9.31 13.55
N VAL A 195 -12.36 -8.56 13.96
CA VAL A 195 -11.13 -8.40 13.20
C VAL A 195 -9.95 -8.89 14.03
N GLU A 196 -9.21 -9.85 13.48
CA GLU A 196 -7.99 -10.39 14.07
C GLU A 196 -6.75 -9.89 13.30
N GLU A 197 -5.85 -9.20 14.00
CA GLU A 197 -4.51 -8.88 13.51
C GLU A 197 -3.55 -9.90 14.11
N ARG A 198 -3.11 -10.90 13.32
CA ARG A 198 -2.26 -12.01 13.78
C ARG A 198 -1.32 -12.51 12.70
N ALA A 199 -0.34 -13.32 13.10
CA ALA A 199 0.44 -14.11 12.15
C ALA A 199 -0.46 -15.06 11.38
N ILE A 200 -0.16 -15.26 10.10
CA ILE A 200 -0.91 -16.13 9.18
C ILE A 200 0.08 -17.12 8.58
N ASP A 201 -0.19 -18.41 8.76
CA ASP A 201 0.59 -19.46 8.13
C ASP A 201 0.25 -19.56 6.63
N ARG A 202 1.23 -19.94 5.80
CA ARG A 202 1.02 -20.11 4.36
C ARG A 202 -0.18 -20.98 4.02
N THR A 203 -0.39 -22.07 4.74
CA THR A 203 -1.47 -23.02 4.42
C THR A 203 -2.86 -22.50 4.75
N GLU A 204 -2.98 -21.50 5.61
CA GLU A 204 -4.26 -20.83 5.87
C GLU A 204 -4.82 -20.14 4.63
N LEU A 205 -3.92 -19.68 3.72
CA LEU A 205 -4.31 -19.10 2.43
C LEU A 205 -5.18 -20.05 1.58
N TYR A 206 -5.03 -21.36 1.77
CA TYR A 206 -5.70 -22.38 0.95
C TYR A 206 -7.02 -22.88 1.54
N ILE A 207 -7.32 -22.50 2.77
CA ILE A 207 -8.52 -22.93 3.51
C ILE A 207 -9.35 -21.75 4.01
N SER A 208 -8.98 -20.51 3.67
CA SER A 208 -9.78 -19.32 3.97
C SER A 208 -11.05 -19.31 3.12
N ASP A 209 -12.14 -18.79 3.69
CA ASP A 209 -13.42 -18.66 3.00
C ASP A 209 -13.34 -17.63 1.87
N GLU A 210 -12.63 -16.51 2.13
CA GLU A 210 -12.38 -15.44 1.16
C GLU A 210 -11.00 -14.84 1.37
N ALA A 211 -10.47 -14.21 0.31
CA ALA A 211 -9.25 -13.42 0.37
C ALA A 211 -9.36 -12.17 -0.52
N PHE A 212 -8.74 -11.07 -0.10
CA PHE A 212 -8.65 -9.87 -0.93
C PHE A 212 -7.42 -9.02 -0.62
N TYR A 213 -6.99 -8.28 -1.60
CA TYR A 213 -6.00 -7.22 -1.41
C TYR A 213 -6.65 -5.86 -1.20
N CYS A 214 -5.93 -4.96 -0.55
CA CYS A 214 -6.31 -3.56 -0.48
C CYS A 214 -5.13 -2.59 -0.58
N GLY A 215 -5.41 -1.41 -1.11
CA GLY A 215 -4.44 -0.33 -1.23
C GLY A 215 -5.02 0.88 -1.95
N THR A 216 -4.34 2.01 -1.89
CA THR A 216 -4.83 3.26 -2.51
C THR A 216 -5.08 3.11 -4.02
N GLY A 217 -4.19 2.47 -4.76
CA GLY A 217 -4.38 2.22 -6.18
C GLY A 217 -5.18 0.95 -6.47
N ALA A 218 -5.01 -0.09 -5.65
CA ALA A 218 -5.71 -1.36 -5.81
C ALA A 218 -7.15 -1.34 -5.28
N GLN A 219 -7.54 -0.31 -4.55
CA GLN A 219 -8.84 -0.25 -3.88
C GLN A 219 -9.08 -1.49 -2.99
N VAL A 220 -10.15 -2.24 -3.21
CA VAL A 220 -10.41 -3.57 -2.66
C VAL A 220 -10.49 -4.55 -3.83
N SER A 221 -9.54 -5.46 -3.91
CA SER A 221 -9.39 -6.38 -5.04
C SER A 221 -9.58 -7.83 -4.58
N PRO A 222 -10.70 -8.48 -4.90
CA PRO A 222 -10.94 -9.88 -4.54
C PRO A 222 -9.88 -10.82 -5.14
N ILE A 223 -9.49 -11.84 -4.38
CA ILE A 223 -8.63 -12.94 -4.84
C ILE A 223 -9.51 -14.16 -5.05
N VAL A 224 -9.50 -14.72 -6.24
CA VAL A 224 -10.34 -15.88 -6.62
C VAL A 224 -9.54 -17.16 -6.78
N CYS A 225 -8.21 -17.07 -6.75
CA CYS A 225 -7.35 -18.24 -6.90
C CYS A 225 -5.98 -17.98 -6.28
N ILE A 226 -5.50 -18.91 -5.47
CA ILE A 226 -4.15 -18.86 -4.85
C ILE A 226 -3.42 -20.16 -5.20
N ASP A 227 -2.25 -20.08 -5.87
CA ASP A 227 -1.45 -21.25 -6.28
C ASP A 227 -2.32 -22.31 -7.02
N ASN A 228 -3.17 -21.86 -7.94
CA ASN A 228 -4.12 -22.68 -8.70
C ASN A 228 -5.19 -23.42 -7.83
N ARG A 229 -5.45 -22.96 -6.62
CA ARG A 229 -6.57 -23.39 -5.75
C ARG A 229 -7.64 -22.30 -5.73
N GLN A 230 -8.89 -22.72 -5.83
CA GLN A 230 -10.07 -21.86 -5.74
C GLN A 230 -10.68 -21.96 -4.36
#